data_97330e5d3e05ec41b11c117d5f8a4e48
#
_entry.id   97330e5d3e05ec41b11c117d5f8a4e48
#
_cell.length_a   1.000
_cell.length_b   1.000
_cell.length_c   1.000
_cell.angle_alpha   90.00
_cell.angle_beta   90.00
_cell.angle_gamma   90.00
#
_symmetry.space_group_name_H-M   'P 1'
#
loop_
_entity.id
_entity.type
_entity.pdbx_description
1 polymer ?
#
loop_
_entity_poly.entity_id
_entity_poly.type
_entity_poly.pdbx_seq_one_letter_code
_entity_poly.pdbx_strand_id
1 'polypeptide(L)'
;INNFEFNTGKAIRLQDASGRYSEFLKSTLDKHIKVKKLKIVLDCGNGATYEIAPNIFWELGHKVISINNKPNGININQSCGAVDVSQLSKKVVDEKADIGFAFDGDGDRLIVVDEKGMEIDGDKIIALFATHLTKLNKTNSKFPVITTVMSNLGFEKYLLNKLKIKLKRSSVGDINVIKEMGKFNSILGGEQSGHIILSNFSKTGDGILAALKVIEIISKNNKTTSKSFRLYESFPQNKVNISYKKVLTKNLKFIENLNKEKLKDKNMRILIRKSGTEPLIRLLVEGRDINKVQEYSKYYEKKIRIKLEK
;
A
#
# COMPACT_ATOMS: atom_id res chain seq x y z
N ILE A 1 30.38 35.02 -10.50
CA ILE A 1 29.80 34.23 -9.36
C ILE A 1 28.67 35.09 -8.83
N ASN A 2 27.42 34.76 -9.18
CA ASN A 2 26.27 35.48 -8.67
C ASN A 2 26.09 35.13 -7.19
N ASN A 3 26.23 36.12 -6.31
CA ASN A 3 25.86 36.04 -4.91
C ASN A 3 24.34 35.86 -4.81
N PHE A 4 23.87 34.64 -4.71
CA PHE A 4 22.50 34.36 -4.26
C PHE A 4 22.46 34.59 -2.74
N GLU A 5 21.90 35.71 -2.31
CA GLU A 5 21.50 35.90 -0.91
C GLU A 5 20.36 34.94 -0.62
N PHE A 6 20.68 33.79 0.02
CA PHE A 6 19.65 32.89 0.54
C PHE A 6 19.04 33.53 1.79
N ASN A 7 17.85 34.10 1.66
CA ASN A 7 17.01 34.42 2.81
C ASN A 7 16.54 33.11 3.43
N THR A 8 17.26 32.60 4.41
CA THR A 8 16.85 31.42 5.18
C THR A 8 15.70 31.80 6.09
N GLY A 9 14.57 31.09 5.95
CA GLY A 9 13.43 31.21 6.87
C GLY A 9 13.80 30.80 8.31
N LYS A 10 12.98 31.19 9.28
CA LYS A 10 13.12 30.75 10.67
C LYS A 10 12.35 29.45 10.90
N ALA A 11 13.00 28.46 11.53
CA ALA A 11 12.33 27.27 12.01
C ALA A 11 11.56 27.60 13.31
N ILE A 12 10.27 27.29 13.36
CA ILE A 12 9.43 27.45 14.55
C ILE A 12 8.88 26.09 14.91
N ARG A 13 9.02 25.69 16.18
CA ARG A 13 8.41 24.46 16.71
C ARG A 13 6.96 24.71 17.02
N LEU A 14 6.06 23.96 16.35
CA LEU A 14 4.63 23.96 16.65
C LEU A 14 4.36 22.95 17.78
N GLN A 15 4.12 23.44 19.00
CA GLN A 15 4.00 22.59 20.19
C GLN A 15 2.70 21.77 20.21
N ASP A 16 1.62 22.23 19.59
CA ASP A 16 0.30 21.61 19.57
C ASP A 16 0.00 20.79 18.30
N ALA A 17 1.02 20.53 17.49
CA ALA A 17 0.87 19.80 16.23
C ALA A 17 0.24 18.41 16.39
N SER A 18 0.68 17.66 17.40
CA SER A 18 0.16 16.32 17.72
C SER A 18 -1.33 16.36 18.08
N GLY A 19 -1.74 17.31 18.92
CA GLY A 19 -3.13 17.50 19.30
C GLY A 19 -4.03 17.86 18.12
N ARG A 20 -3.61 18.81 17.28
CA ARG A 20 -4.36 19.21 16.09
C ARG A 20 -4.52 18.04 15.12
N TYR A 21 -3.48 17.28 14.89
CA TYR A 21 -3.53 16.13 14.00
C TYR A 21 -4.42 15.01 14.58
N SER A 22 -4.35 14.74 15.90
CA SER A 22 -5.23 13.77 16.56
C SER A 22 -6.71 14.17 16.43
N GLU A 23 -7.04 15.43 16.67
CA GLU A 23 -8.42 15.92 16.52
C GLU A 23 -8.89 15.86 15.06
N PHE A 24 -8.01 16.23 14.10
CA PHE A 24 -8.31 16.07 12.68
C PHE A 24 -8.66 14.62 12.36
N LEU A 25 -7.82 13.66 12.75
CA LEU A 25 -8.03 12.24 12.46
C LEU A 25 -9.33 11.72 13.09
N LYS A 26 -9.59 12.04 14.37
CA LYS A 26 -10.84 11.66 15.06
C LYS A 26 -12.07 12.28 14.40
N SER A 27 -11.96 13.51 13.88
CA SER A 27 -13.05 14.18 13.16
C SER A 27 -13.43 13.52 11.85
N THR A 28 -12.53 12.72 11.26
CA THR A 28 -12.82 11.98 10.01
C THR A 28 -13.75 10.80 10.22
N LEU A 29 -13.88 10.30 11.46
CA LEU A 29 -14.75 9.15 11.76
C LEU A 29 -16.23 9.55 11.68
N ASP A 30 -17.04 8.61 11.19
CA ASP A 30 -18.50 8.80 11.13
C ASP A 30 -19.09 8.78 12.55
N LYS A 31 -19.61 9.92 12.99
CA LYS A 31 -20.19 10.11 14.33
C LYS A 31 -21.40 9.20 14.62
N HIS A 32 -22.04 8.66 13.60
CA HIS A 32 -23.19 7.75 13.72
C HIS A 32 -22.79 6.28 13.87
N ILE A 33 -21.50 5.95 13.77
CA ILE A 33 -21.01 4.59 13.92
C ILE A 33 -20.49 4.38 15.33
N LYS A 34 -21.09 3.43 16.04
CA LYS A 34 -20.51 2.94 17.30
C LYS A 34 -19.27 2.11 16.96
N VAL A 35 -18.10 2.68 17.16
CA VAL A 35 -16.83 1.99 16.94
C VAL A 35 -16.73 0.82 17.93
N LYS A 36 -16.49 -0.38 17.41
CA LYS A 36 -16.30 -1.58 18.22
C LYS A 36 -14.98 -1.46 19.00
N LYS A 37 -15.03 -1.70 20.31
CA LYS A 37 -13.81 -1.81 21.11
C LYS A 37 -13.03 -3.06 20.69
N LEU A 38 -11.82 -2.86 20.20
CA LEU A 38 -10.93 -3.90 19.70
C LEU A 38 -9.65 -3.98 20.54
N LYS A 39 -9.05 -5.16 20.59
CA LYS A 39 -7.67 -5.32 21.03
C LYS A 39 -6.76 -5.17 19.80
N ILE A 40 -5.91 -4.16 19.79
CA ILE A 40 -5.10 -3.74 18.65
C ILE A 40 -3.62 -3.83 19.00
N VAL A 41 -2.82 -4.41 18.11
CA VAL A 41 -1.37 -4.30 18.18
C VAL A 41 -0.90 -3.27 17.15
N LEU A 42 -0.09 -2.29 17.58
CA LEU A 42 0.50 -1.27 16.73
C LEU A 42 2.00 -1.49 16.63
N ASP A 43 2.50 -1.63 15.41
CA ASP A 43 3.92 -1.56 15.11
C ASP A 43 4.21 -0.18 14.52
N CYS A 44 4.91 0.65 15.29
CA CYS A 44 5.20 2.03 14.91
C CYS A 44 6.49 2.18 14.10
N GLY A 45 7.17 1.08 13.72
CA GLY A 45 8.38 1.10 12.92
C GLY A 45 9.53 1.94 13.52
N ASN A 46 9.48 2.23 14.83
CA ASN A 46 10.34 3.22 15.50
C ASN A 46 10.38 4.57 14.76
N GLY A 47 9.25 4.94 14.15
CA GLY A 47 9.09 6.12 13.30
C GLY A 47 8.20 7.20 13.92
N ALA A 48 7.71 8.12 13.10
CA ALA A 48 6.94 9.29 13.51
C ALA A 48 5.63 8.98 14.25
N THR A 49 5.08 7.78 14.05
CA THR A 49 3.79 7.35 14.65
C THR A 49 3.93 6.83 16.09
N TYR A 50 5.16 6.74 16.64
CA TYR A 50 5.49 6.03 17.88
C TYR A 50 4.67 6.44 19.12
N GLU A 51 4.30 7.69 19.19
CA GLU A 51 3.53 8.26 20.31
C GLU A 51 2.07 8.53 19.89
N ILE A 52 1.89 9.10 18.71
CA ILE A 52 0.59 9.63 18.30
C ILE A 52 -0.41 8.51 17.95
N ALA A 53 0.03 7.44 17.28
CA ALA A 53 -0.87 6.35 16.94
C ALA A 53 -1.41 5.63 18.19
N PRO A 54 -0.58 5.19 19.17
CA PRO A 54 -1.07 4.59 20.41
C PRO A 54 -2.09 5.44 21.15
N ASN A 55 -1.83 6.74 21.25
CA ASN A 55 -2.70 7.67 21.96
C ASN A 55 -4.08 7.79 21.30
N ILE A 56 -4.14 7.98 19.99
CA ILE A 56 -5.41 8.10 19.24
C ILE A 56 -6.26 6.84 19.42
N PHE A 57 -5.69 5.64 19.24
CA PHE A 57 -6.47 4.40 19.37
C PHE A 57 -6.91 4.15 20.82
N TRP A 58 -6.10 4.52 21.80
CA TRP A 58 -6.47 4.44 23.22
C TRP A 58 -7.62 5.41 23.56
N GLU A 59 -7.55 6.66 23.13
CA GLU A 59 -8.60 7.66 23.31
C GLU A 59 -9.94 7.24 22.69
N LEU A 60 -9.90 6.46 21.61
CA LEU A 60 -11.09 5.87 20.98
C LEU A 60 -11.62 4.64 21.73
N GLY A 61 -10.98 4.28 22.86
CA GLY A 61 -11.40 3.22 23.78
C GLY A 61 -10.99 1.82 23.37
N HIS A 62 -9.97 1.68 22.49
CA HIS A 62 -9.39 0.39 22.15
C HIS A 62 -8.38 -0.09 23.21
N LYS A 63 -8.19 -1.41 23.32
CA LYS A 63 -7.06 -1.99 24.06
C LYS A 63 -5.84 -2.01 23.17
N VAL A 64 -4.87 -1.15 23.42
CA VAL A 64 -3.69 -0.94 22.58
C VAL A 64 -2.46 -1.62 23.16
N ILE A 65 -1.73 -2.33 22.33
CA ILE A 65 -0.40 -2.88 22.59
C ILE A 65 0.54 -2.33 21.52
N SER A 66 1.58 -1.61 21.93
CA SER A 66 2.53 -1.02 20.99
C SER A 66 3.85 -1.77 21.00
N ILE A 67 4.40 -1.99 19.82
CA ILE A 67 5.75 -2.52 19.60
C ILE A 67 6.51 -1.55 18.70
N ASN A 68 7.85 -1.63 18.73
CA ASN A 68 8.72 -0.78 17.93
C ASN A 68 8.35 0.70 18.01
N ASN A 69 8.11 1.16 19.23
CA ASN A 69 7.68 2.54 19.54
C ASN A 69 8.70 3.30 20.39
N LYS A 70 9.98 2.94 20.28
CA LYS A 70 11.11 3.59 21.00
C LYS A 70 12.18 4.04 20.00
N PRO A 71 11.93 5.13 19.26
CA PRO A 71 12.90 5.63 18.29
C PRO A 71 14.18 6.09 18.98
N ASN A 72 15.33 5.71 18.43
CA ASN A 72 16.65 6.12 18.93
C ASN A 72 17.49 6.85 17.86
N GLY A 73 16.90 7.17 16.70
CA GLY A 73 17.53 7.87 15.59
C GLY A 73 18.19 6.96 14.53
N ILE A 74 18.41 5.68 14.84
CA ILE A 74 19.08 4.73 13.91
C ILE A 74 18.30 3.42 13.72
N ASN A 75 17.23 3.17 14.48
CA ASN A 75 16.45 1.94 14.46
C ASN A 75 15.14 2.02 13.64
N ILE A 76 14.93 3.09 12.89
CA ILE A 76 13.73 3.29 12.07
C ILE A 76 13.61 2.18 11.02
N ASN A 77 12.42 1.53 10.95
CA ASN A 77 12.12 0.40 10.05
C ASN A 77 13.11 -0.80 10.15
N GLN A 78 13.87 -0.91 11.23
CA GLN A 78 14.83 -2.01 11.41
C GLN A 78 14.08 -3.30 11.76
N SER A 79 13.86 -4.16 10.76
CA SER A 79 13.11 -5.43 10.87
C SER A 79 11.74 -5.25 11.55
N CYS A 80 11.03 -4.17 11.23
CA CYS A 80 9.74 -3.84 11.82
C CYS A 80 8.94 -2.88 10.94
N GLY A 81 7.74 -2.53 11.39
CA GLY A 81 6.84 -1.62 10.70
C GLY A 81 6.28 -2.19 9.39
N ALA A 82 5.84 -1.32 8.49
CA ALA A 82 5.20 -1.71 7.23
C ALA A 82 6.17 -2.42 6.22
N VAL A 83 7.46 -2.44 6.50
CA VAL A 83 8.46 -3.11 5.65
C VAL A 83 8.73 -4.56 6.07
N ASP A 84 8.45 -4.90 7.33
CA ASP A 84 8.59 -6.26 7.88
C ASP A 84 7.58 -6.46 9.02
N VAL A 85 6.49 -7.14 8.72
CA VAL A 85 5.39 -7.36 9.67
C VAL A 85 5.54 -8.63 10.51
N SER A 86 6.66 -9.31 10.44
CA SER A 86 6.89 -10.61 11.11
C SER A 86 6.69 -10.53 12.63
N GLN A 87 7.24 -9.49 13.27
CA GLN A 87 7.07 -9.24 14.69
C GLN A 87 5.60 -8.91 15.04
N LEU A 88 4.95 -8.10 14.22
CA LEU A 88 3.55 -7.74 14.39
C LEU A 88 2.65 -8.97 14.27
N SER A 89 2.85 -9.81 13.23
CA SER A 89 2.08 -11.03 13.01
C SER A 89 2.16 -11.98 14.20
N LYS A 90 3.36 -12.21 14.72
CA LYS A 90 3.55 -13.02 15.92
C LYS A 90 2.84 -12.40 17.13
N LYS A 91 3.03 -11.09 17.35
CA LYS A 91 2.45 -10.41 18.51
C LYS A 91 0.91 -10.39 18.48
N VAL A 92 0.29 -10.25 17.31
CA VAL A 92 -1.17 -10.32 17.15
C VAL A 92 -1.71 -11.68 17.61
N VAL A 93 -1.06 -12.76 17.19
CA VAL A 93 -1.46 -14.13 17.56
C VAL A 93 -1.23 -14.39 19.04
N ASP A 94 -0.05 -14.07 19.59
CA ASP A 94 0.33 -14.28 20.99
C ASP A 94 -0.64 -13.55 21.93
N GLU A 95 -1.01 -12.34 21.58
CA GLU A 95 -1.92 -11.50 22.36
C GLU A 95 -3.41 -11.78 22.10
N LYS A 96 -3.72 -12.65 21.16
CA LYS A 96 -5.11 -12.88 20.69
C LYS A 96 -5.79 -11.54 20.35
N ALA A 97 -5.07 -10.69 19.61
CA ALA A 97 -5.58 -9.39 19.21
C ALA A 97 -6.57 -9.52 18.06
N ASP A 98 -7.49 -8.58 17.92
CA ASP A 98 -8.47 -8.55 16.84
C ASP A 98 -7.84 -8.10 15.52
N ILE A 99 -6.78 -7.28 15.58
CA ILE A 99 -6.12 -6.68 14.42
C ILE A 99 -4.74 -6.13 14.80
N GLY A 100 -3.82 -6.14 13.85
CA GLY A 100 -2.54 -5.45 13.92
C GLY A 100 -2.43 -4.38 12.83
N PHE A 101 -1.75 -3.27 13.15
CA PHE A 101 -1.41 -2.21 12.21
C PHE A 101 0.09 -1.94 12.26
N ALA A 102 0.74 -2.00 11.10
CA ALA A 102 2.14 -1.62 10.93
C ALA A 102 2.24 -0.33 10.12
N PHE A 103 2.97 0.63 10.66
CA PHE A 103 3.31 1.88 10.00
C PHE A 103 4.77 1.86 9.57
N ASP A 104 5.15 2.64 8.58
CA ASP A 104 6.54 2.87 8.26
C ASP A 104 7.11 4.11 8.97
N GLY A 105 8.34 4.46 8.65
CA GLY A 105 9.09 5.46 9.42
C GLY A 105 8.49 6.85 9.48
N ASP A 106 7.89 7.33 8.39
CA ASP A 106 7.21 8.65 8.31
C ASP A 106 5.68 8.52 8.46
N GLY A 107 5.16 7.28 8.58
CA GLY A 107 3.76 7.02 8.89
C GLY A 107 2.80 7.18 7.71
N ASP A 108 3.31 7.24 6.49
CA ASP A 108 2.52 7.40 5.28
C ASP A 108 1.96 6.09 4.73
N ARG A 109 2.44 4.93 5.23
CA ARG A 109 2.02 3.57 4.86
C ARG A 109 1.34 2.84 6.00
N LEU A 110 0.45 1.93 5.60
CA LEU A 110 -0.25 1.00 6.46
C LEU A 110 -0.22 -0.40 5.87
N ILE A 111 0.26 -1.36 6.65
CA ILE A 111 0.00 -2.79 6.44
C ILE A 111 -0.85 -3.28 7.61
N VAL A 112 -1.83 -4.13 7.31
CA VAL A 112 -2.74 -4.70 8.32
C VAL A 112 -2.37 -6.16 8.54
N VAL A 113 -2.52 -6.62 9.79
CA VAL A 113 -2.43 -8.04 10.14
C VAL A 113 -3.75 -8.46 10.76
N ASP A 114 -4.32 -9.57 10.26
CA ASP A 114 -5.58 -10.09 10.80
C ASP A 114 -5.38 -10.88 12.09
N GLU A 115 -6.47 -11.26 12.74
CA GLU A 115 -6.47 -12.02 14.01
C GLU A 115 -5.80 -13.40 13.93
N LYS A 116 -5.42 -13.85 12.74
CA LYS A 116 -4.71 -15.10 12.48
C LYS A 116 -3.21 -14.88 12.19
N GLY A 117 -2.74 -13.63 12.26
CA GLY A 117 -1.38 -13.28 11.93
C GLY A 117 -1.10 -13.15 10.43
N MET A 118 -2.12 -13.12 9.58
CA MET A 118 -1.96 -13.02 8.13
C MET A 118 -1.82 -11.57 7.69
N GLU A 119 -0.80 -11.30 6.90
CA GLU A 119 -0.56 -9.99 6.29
C GLU A 119 -1.64 -9.63 5.27
N ILE A 120 -2.06 -8.38 5.29
CA ILE A 120 -3.03 -7.76 4.39
C ILE A 120 -2.37 -6.52 3.79
N ASP A 121 -2.01 -6.62 2.52
CA ASP A 121 -1.31 -5.59 1.78
C ASP A 121 -2.21 -4.40 1.36
N GLY A 122 -1.59 -3.35 0.81
CA GLY A 122 -2.28 -2.16 0.36
C GLY A 122 -3.37 -2.43 -0.68
N ASP A 123 -3.19 -3.38 -1.59
CA ASP A 123 -4.22 -3.73 -2.59
C ASP A 123 -5.51 -4.23 -1.92
N LYS A 124 -5.38 -5.05 -0.86
CA LYS A 124 -6.54 -5.55 -0.09
C LYS A 124 -7.20 -4.44 0.73
N ILE A 125 -6.41 -3.52 1.29
CA ILE A 125 -6.94 -2.37 2.02
C ILE A 125 -7.72 -1.45 1.08
N ILE A 126 -7.16 -1.15 -0.10
CA ILE A 126 -7.84 -0.35 -1.14
C ILE A 126 -9.11 -1.07 -1.63
N ALA A 127 -9.09 -2.40 -1.77
CA ALA A 127 -10.28 -3.18 -2.13
C ALA A 127 -11.39 -3.05 -1.08
N LEU A 128 -11.03 -3.05 0.22
CA LEU A 128 -11.99 -2.84 1.30
C LEU A 128 -12.64 -1.46 1.20
N PHE A 129 -11.85 -0.42 1.00
CA PHE A 129 -12.34 0.95 0.84
C PHE A 129 -13.20 1.11 -0.40
N ALA A 130 -12.79 0.57 -1.55
CA ALA A 130 -13.58 0.59 -2.78
C ALA A 130 -14.94 -0.10 -2.58
N THR A 131 -14.95 -1.24 -1.88
CA THR A 131 -16.19 -1.98 -1.56
C THR A 131 -17.13 -1.16 -0.66
N HIS A 132 -16.57 -0.52 0.35
CA HIS A 132 -17.33 0.32 1.27
C HIS A 132 -17.92 1.55 0.58
N LEU A 133 -17.11 2.26 -0.20
CA LEU A 133 -17.52 3.44 -0.95
C LEU A 133 -18.62 3.10 -1.97
N THR A 134 -18.53 1.95 -2.64
CA THR A 134 -19.57 1.48 -3.57
C THR A 134 -20.91 1.26 -2.85
N LYS A 135 -20.89 0.63 -1.66
CA LYS A 135 -22.11 0.40 -0.87
C LYS A 135 -22.76 1.70 -0.38
N LEU A 136 -21.96 2.74 -0.18
CA LEU A 136 -22.48 4.07 0.19
C LEU A 136 -22.96 4.90 -1.02
N ASN A 137 -22.98 4.32 -2.22
CA ASN A 137 -23.24 5.04 -3.50
C ASN A 137 -22.32 6.26 -3.70
N LYS A 138 -21.18 6.30 -2.99
CA LYS A 138 -20.21 7.41 -3.07
C LYS A 138 -19.20 7.24 -4.22
N THR A 139 -19.16 6.07 -4.84
CA THR A 139 -18.42 5.87 -6.08
C THR A 139 -19.43 5.76 -7.22
N ASN A 140 -19.57 6.82 -7.97
CA ASN A 140 -20.05 6.66 -9.33
C ASN A 140 -18.99 5.84 -10.07
N SER A 141 -19.41 4.88 -10.91
CA SER A 141 -18.52 4.14 -11.83
C SER A 141 -17.64 5.04 -12.72
N LYS A 142 -17.77 6.35 -12.60
CA LYS A 142 -17.02 7.37 -13.32
C LYS A 142 -15.58 7.57 -12.79
N PHE A 143 -15.30 7.28 -11.52
CA PHE A 143 -13.98 7.52 -10.94
C PHE A 143 -13.23 6.22 -10.79
N PRO A 144 -12.09 6.05 -11.49
CA PRO A 144 -11.26 4.86 -11.34
C PRO A 144 -10.56 4.86 -9.99
N VAL A 145 -10.23 3.68 -9.47
CA VAL A 145 -9.21 3.52 -8.43
C VAL A 145 -7.85 3.66 -9.11
N ILE A 146 -6.95 4.47 -8.55
CA ILE A 146 -5.61 4.68 -9.07
C ILE A 146 -4.61 3.91 -8.23
N THR A 147 -3.83 3.03 -8.89
CA THR A 147 -2.76 2.27 -8.22
C THR A 147 -1.51 2.26 -9.11
N THR A 148 -0.44 1.60 -8.66
CA THR A 148 0.75 1.46 -9.50
C THR A 148 0.69 0.22 -10.38
N VAL A 149 1.64 0.13 -11.30
CA VAL A 149 1.85 -1.07 -12.14
C VAL A 149 2.16 -2.33 -11.31
N MET A 150 2.44 -2.20 -10.02
CA MET A 150 2.74 -3.32 -9.13
C MET A 150 1.50 -4.00 -8.55
N SER A 151 0.35 -3.33 -8.56
CA SER A 151 -0.90 -3.89 -8.01
C SER A 151 -1.35 -5.16 -8.72
N ASN A 152 -1.90 -6.06 -7.94
CA ASN A 152 -2.24 -7.42 -8.35
C ASN A 152 -3.35 -7.47 -9.40
N LEU A 153 -3.22 -8.36 -10.39
CA LEU A 153 -4.23 -8.56 -11.43
C LEU A 153 -5.57 -9.10 -10.88
N GLY A 154 -5.51 -9.92 -9.81
CA GLY A 154 -6.71 -10.39 -9.12
C GLY A 154 -7.51 -9.25 -8.51
N PHE A 155 -6.83 -8.24 -7.96
CA PHE A 155 -7.45 -7.01 -7.47
C PHE A 155 -8.15 -6.22 -8.59
N GLU A 156 -7.47 -6.02 -9.73
CA GLU A 156 -8.08 -5.36 -10.89
C GLU A 156 -9.35 -6.07 -11.35
N LYS A 157 -9.30 -7.40 -11.44
CA LYS A 157 -10.48 -8.20 -11.83
C LYS A 157 -11.61 -8.11 -10.80
N TYR A 158 -11.28 -8.04 -9.52
CA TYR A 158 -12.27 -7.83 -8.47
C TYR A 158 -12.98 -6.48 -8.63
N LEU A 159 -12.24 -5.40 -8.77
CA LEU A 159 -12.79 -4.07 -8.99
C LEU A 159 -13.71 -4.03 -10.21
N LEU A 160 -13.24 -4.57 -11.34
CA LEU A 160 -13.99 -4.53 -12.60
C LEU A 160 -15.24 -5.42 -12.55
N ASN A 161 -15.08 -6.69 -12.12
CA ASN A 161 -16.15 -7.68 -12.24
C ASN A 161 -17.21 -7.57 -11.14
N LYS A 162 -16.79 -7.25 -9.90
CA LYS A 162 -17.69 -7.19 -8.74
C LYS A 162 -18.19 -5.79 -8.44
N LEU A 163 -17.34 -4.77 -8.54
CA LEU A 163 -17.68 -3.41 -8.19
C LEU A 163 -17.98 -2.51 -9.40
N LYS A 164 -17.69 -2.98 -10.63
CA LYS A 164 -17.81 -2.21 -11.88
C LYS A 164 -16.94 -0.93 -11.90
N ILE A 165 -15.86 -0.94 -11.13
CA ILE A 165 -14.88 0.13 -11.03
C ILE A 165 -13.68 -0.20 -11.92
N LYS A 166 -13.19 0.77 -12.69
CA LYS A 166 -11.95 0.63 -13.48
C LYS A 166 -10.74 0.88 -12.58
N LEU A 167 -9.73 0.03 -12.67
CA LEU A 167 -8.41 0.30 -12.13
C LEU A 167 -7.57 1.00 -13.19
N LYS A 168 -6.89 2.09 -12.81
CA LYS A 168 -5.88 2.78 -13.61
C LYS A 168 -4.54 2.61 -12.95
N ARG A 169 -3.52 2.29 -13.74
CA ARG A 169 -2.16 2.04 -13.25
C ARG A 169 -1.25 3.21 -13.59
N SER A 170 -0.62 3.78 -12.56
CA SER A 170 0.49 4.74 -12.69
C SER A 170 1.84 4.03 -12.69
N SER A 171 2.91 4.75 -12.95
CA SER A 171 4.25 4.34 -12.58
C SER A 171 4.36 4.22 -11.06
N VAL A 172 5.35 3.46 -10.57
CA VAL A 172 5.64 3.32 -9.13
C VAL A 172 6.03 4.68 -8.55
N GLY A 173 5.59 4.94 -7.34
CA GLY A 173 5.81 6.17 -6.57
C GLY A 173 4.52 6.93 -6.31
N ASP A 174 4.36 7.38 -5.09
CA ASP A 174 3.22 8.12 -4.54
C ASP A 174 2.87 9.35 -5.37
N ILE A 175 3.86 10.15 -5.76
CA ILE A 175 3.71 11.33 -6.62
C ILE A 175 3.01 10.97 -7.94
N ASN A 176 3.34 9.81 -8.54
CA ASN A 176 2.71 9.36 -9.78
C ASN A 176 1.25 8.97 -9.56
N VAL A 177 0.96 8.33 -8.42
CA VAL A 177 -0.42 7.99 -8.02
C VAL A 177 -1.24 9.27 -7.82
N ILE A 178 -0.72 10.23 -7.03
CA ILE A 178 -1.38 11.52 -6.76
C ILE A 178 -1.67 12.27 -8.06
N LYS A 179 -0.68 12.34 -8.95
CA LYS A 179 -0.82 13.01 -10.26
C LYS A 179 -1.93 12.38 -11.13
N GLU A 180 -1.98 11.05 -11.17
CA GLU A 180 -3.03 10.34 -11.91
C GLU A 180 -4.40 10.48 -11.22
N MET A 181 -4.45 10.46 -9.87
CA MET A 181 -5.70 10.75 -9.12
C MET A 181 -6.26 12.12 -9.47
N GLY A 182 -5.41 13.16 -9.56
CA GLY A 182 -5.83 14.50 -9.97
C GLY A 182 -6.40 14.54 -11.38
N LYS A 183 -5.77 13.85 -12.35
CA LYS A 183 -6.26 13.80 -13.74
C LYS A 183 -7.66 13.16 -13.88
N PHE A 184 -7.95 12.18 -13.04
CA PHE A 184 -9.23 11.44 -13.11
C PHE A 184 -10.21 11.81 -12.01
N ASN A 185 -9.92 12.82 -11.19
CA ASN A 185 -10.67 13.20 -9.99
C ASN A 185 -10.98 11.97 -9.10
N SER A 186 -9.99 11.07 -8.97
CA SER A 186 -10.15 9.87 -8.17
C SER A 186 -10.11 10.19 -6.67
N ILE A 187 -11.02 9.58 -5.92
CA ILE A 187 -11.08 9.74 -4.45
C ILE A 187 -10.32 8.67 -3.70
N LEU A 188 -9.87 7.61 -4.38
CA LEU A 188 -9.19 6.48 -3.80
C LEU A 188 -8.03 6.05 -4.69
N GLY A 189 -6.85 5.99 -4.10
CA GLY A 189 -5.65 5.49 -4.74
C GLY A 189 -4.65 4.96 -3.75
N GLY A 190 -3.53 4.44 -4.27
CA GLY A 190 -2.43 3.98 -3.43
C GLY A 190 -1.58 2.90 -4.09
N GLU A 191 -0.78 2.24 -3.28
CA GLU A 191 0.19 1.24 -3.68
C GLU A 191 0.04 -0.05 -2.88
N GLN A 192 0.46 -1.18 -3.44
CA GLN A 192 0.53 -2.46 -2.75
C GLN A 192 1.37 -2.38 -1.46
N SER A 193 2.37 -1.50 -1.43
CA SER A 193 3.25 -1.25 -0.27
C SER A 193 2.57 -0.60 0.92
N GLY A 194 1.27 -0.28 0.82
CA GLY A 194 0.50 0.30 1.93
C GLY A 194 0.36 1.82 1.91
N HIS A 195 0.95 2.54 0.95
CA HIS A 195 0.71 3.98 0.77
C HIS A 195 -0.70 4.17 0.22
N ILE A 196 -1.63 4.65 1.04
CA ILE A 196 -3.06 4.72 0.72
C ILE A 196 -3.54 6.16 0.80
N ILE A 197 -4.20 6.60 -0.25
CA ILE A 197 -4.68 7.98 -0.41
C ILE A 197 -6.21 7.99 -0.44
N LEU A 198 -6.79 8.67 0.54
CA LEU A 198 -8.21 8.96 0.65
C LEU A 198 -8.39 10.46 0.43
N SER A 199 -8.50 10.91 -0.84
CA SER A 199 -8.40 12.32 -1.21
C SER A 199 -9.50 13.22 -0.63
N ASN A 200 -10.59 12.65 -0.14
CA ASN A 200 -11.63 13.38 0.59
C ASN A 200 -11.14 13.85 1.99
N PHE A 201 -10.06 13.29 2.50
CA PHE A 201 -9.51 13.60 3.83
C PHE A 201 -8.08 14.13 3.75
N SER A 202 -7.22 13.50 2.95
CA SER A 202 -5.82 13.87 2.78
C SER A 202 -5.41 13.76 1.32
N LYS A 203 -4.56 14.67 0.84
CA LYS A 203 -4.00 14.65 -0.52
C LYS A 203 -2.79 13.73 -0.66
N THR A 204 -2.30 13.18 0.43
CA THR A 204 -1.18 12.23 0.48
C THR A 204 -1.57 10.99 1.27
N GLY A 205 -0.72 9.97 1.27
CA GLY A 205 -0.86 8.82 2.14
C GLY A 205 -0.84 9.20 3.61
N ASP A 206 -1.63 8.49 4.41
CA ASP A 206 -1.71 8.66 5.85
C ASP A 206 -2.11 7.32 6.46
N GLY A 207 -1.13 6.65 7.09
CA GLY A 207 -1.31 5.31 7.64
C GLY A 207 -2.30 5.27 8.80
N ILE A 208 -2.29 6.29 9.68
CA ILE A 208 -3.20 6.33 10.83
C ILE A 208 -4.64 6.60 10.37
N LEU A 209 -4.83 7.53 9.43
CA LEU A 209 -6.13 7.77 8.80
C LEU A 209 -6.68 6.49 8.16
N ALA A 210 -5.84 5.80 7.39
CA ALA A 210 -6.23 4.55 6.75
C ALA A 210 -6.62 3.48 7.78
N ALA A 211 -5.85 3.33 8.87
CA ALA A 211 -6.15 2.40 9.96
C ALA A 211 -7.47 2.71 10.67
N LEU A 212 -7.74 3.98 10.94
CA LEU A 212 -9.02 4.42 11.53
C LEU A 212 -10.19 4.09 10.62
N LYS A 213 -10.05 4.30 9.30
CA LYS A 213 -11.08 3.95 8.32
C LYS A 213 -11.28 2.44 8.19
N VAL A 214 -10.23 1.63 8.36
CA VAL A 214 -10.36 0.17 8.45
C VAL A 214 -11.21 -0.22 9.67
N ILE A 215 -10.92 0.33 10.85
CA ILE A 215 -11.70 0.06 12.06
C ILE A 215 -13.16 0.49 11.90
N GLU A 216 -13.42 1.66 11.32
CA GLU A 216 -14.76 2.13 11.04
C GLU A 216 -15.56 1.13 10.22
N ILE A 217 -14.96 0.59 9.13
CA ILE A 217 -15.62 -0.38 8.25
C ILE A 217 -15.85 -1.73 8.95
N ILE A 218 -14.86 -2.22 9.69
CA ILE A 218 -14.96 -3.48 10.45
C ILE A 218 -16.06 -3.38 11.50
N SER A 219 -16.11 -2.27 12.22
CA SER A 219 -17.13 -2.01 13.25
C SER A 219 -18.54 -1.99 12.64
N LYS A 220 -18.72 -1.28 11.52
CA LYS A 220 -20.01 -1.18 10.82
C LYS A 220 -20.51 -2.54 10.31
N ASN A 221 -19.60 -3.38 9.83
CA ASN A 221 -19.95 -4.67 9.26
C ASN A 221 -20.08 -5.77 10.33
N ASN A 222 -19.66 -5.54 11.55
CA ASN A 222 -19.59 -6.50 12.67
C ASN A 222 -18.94 -7.84 12.30
N LYS A 223 -17.85 -7.78 11.52
CA LYS A 223 -17.09 -8.95 11.08
C LYS A 223 -15.71 -8.96 11.75
N THR A 224 -15.06 -10.13 11.78
CA THR A 224 -13.64 -10.22 12.12
C THR A 224 -12.79 -9.61 11.02
N THR A 225 -11.53 -9.29 11.34
CA THR A 225 -10.60 -8.71 10.37
C THR A 225 -10.45 -9.61 9.16
N SER A 226 -10.12 -10.89 9.35
CA SER A 226 -9.94 -11.84 8.25
C SER A 226 -11.18 -11.96 7.35
N LYS A 227 -12.38 -11.96 7.93
CA LYS A 227 -13.63 -12.01 7.15
C LYS A 227 -13.90 -10.71 6.39
N SER A 228 -13.48 -9.57 6.93
CA SER A 228 -13.65 -8.26 6.27
C SER A 228 -12.78 -8.12 5.03
N PHE A 229 -11.58 -8.70 5.05
CA PHE A 229 -10.62 -8.65 3.94
C PHE A 229 -10.69 -9.82 2.96
N ARG A 230 -11.56 -10.80 3.18
CA ARG A 230 -11.79 -11.91 2.24
C ARG A 230 -12.66 -11.46 1.06
N LEU A 231 -12.16 -10.53 0.27
CA LEU A 231 -12.87 -9.90 -0.85
C LEU A 231 -12.54 -10.56 -2.19
N TYR A 232 -11.28 -10.92 -2.40
CA TYR A 232 -10.77 -11.57 -3.61
C TYR A 232 -9.53 -12.40 -3.29
N GLU A 233 -9.19 -13.29 -4.22
CA GLU A 233 -7.95 -14.06 -4.19
C GLU A 233 -6.89 -13.33 -5.00
N SER A 234 -5.74 -13.04 -4.38
CA SER A 234 -4.58 -12.50 -5.07
C SER A 234 -4.02 -13.52 -6.05
N PHE A 235 -3.74 -13.10 -7.26
CA PHE A 235 -3.10 -13.99 -8.22
C PHE A 235 -1.63 -14.20 -7.85
N PRO A 236 -1.11 -15.42 -7.98
CA PRO A 236 0.31 -15.70 -7.82
C PRO A 236 1.17 -14.76 -8.66
N GLN A 237 2.25 -14.28 -8.06
CA GLN A 237 3.24 -13.41 -8.70
C GLN A 237 4.63 -14.02 -8.57
N ASN A 238 5.42 -13.98 -9.64
CA ASN A 238 6.86 -14.23 -9.61
C ASN A 238 7.61 -12.95 -9.99
N LYS A 239 8.51 -12.52 -9.11
CA LYS A 239 9.34 -11.32 -9.26
C LYS A 239 10.79 -11.75 -9.43
N VAL A 240 11.40 -11.39 -10.56
CA VAL A 240 12.80 -11.72 -10.87
C VAL A 240 13.58 -10.45 -11.10
N ASN A 241 14.70 -10.30 -10.41
CA ASN A 241 15.67 -9.23 -10.62
C ASN A 241 16.82 -9.75 -11.49
N ILE A 242 17.04 -9.12 -12.63
CA ILE A 242 18.06 -9.51 -13.62
C ILE A 242 19.11 -8.40 -13.64
N SER A 243 20.28 -8.68 -13.08
CA SER A 243 21.39 -7.74 -13.07
C SER A 243 22.04 -7.60 -14.44
N TYR A 244 22.59 -6.43 -14.73
CA TYR A 244 23.35 -6.15 -15.94
C TYR A 244 24.53 -5.20 -15.64
N LYS A 245 25.63 -5.35 -16.38
CA LYS A 245 26.78 -4.44 -16.26
C LYS A 245 26.58 -3.15 -17.05
N LYS A 246 26.05 -3.26 -18.28
CA LYS A 246 25.77 -2.12 -19.17
C LYS A 246 24.52 -2.40 -20.00
N VAL A 247 23.59 -1.46 -20.06
CA VAL A 247 22.41 -1.55 -20.96
C VAL A 247 22.60 -0.61 -22.14
N LEU A 248 22.56 -1.15 -23.33
CA LEU A 248 22.57 -0.37 -24.56
C LEU A 248 21.14 0.10 -24.89
N THR A 249 21.00 1.21 -25.58
CA THR A 249 19.69 1.77 -25.97
C THR A 249 18.85 0.75 -26.78
N LYS A 250 19.50 -0.08 -27.61
CA LYS A 250 18.83 -1.17 -28.34
C LYS A 250 18.18 -2.20 -27.43
N ASN A 251 18.75 -2.44 -26.23
CA ASN A 251 18.22 -3.40 -25.25
C ASN A 251 16.98 -2.84 -24.55
N LEU A 252 16.92 -1.54 -24.29
CA LEU A 252 15.73 -0.88 -23.75
C LEU A 252 14.54 -0.96 -24.71
N LYS A 253 14.75 -0.70 -26.00
CA LYS A 253 13.72 -0.86 -27.03
C LYS A 253 13.19 -2.29 -27.11
N PHE A 254 14.07 -3.29 -26.96
CA PHE A 254 13.66 -4.69 -26.92
C PHE A 254 12.76 -4.98 -25.69
N ILE A 255 13.13 -4.48 -24.52
CA ILE A 255 12.34 -4.62 -23.29
C ILE A 255 10.96 -3.97 -23.42
N GLU A 256 10.89 -2.76 -24.00
CA GLU A 256 9.63 -2.09 -24.29
C GLU A 256 8.74 -2.90 -25.23
N ASN A 257 9.33 -3.54 -26.24
CA ASN A 257 8.59 -4.41 -27.16
C ASN A 257 8.06 -5.66 -26.47
N LEU A 258 8.85 -6.27 -25.56
CA LEU A 258 8.36 -7.40 -24.76
C LEU A 258 7.15 -7.04 -23.90
N ASN A 259 7.12 -5.84 -23.31
CA ASN A 259 5.96 -5.36 -22.56
C ASN A 259 4.70 -5.15 -23.42
N LYS A 260 4.87 -4.95 -24.72
CA LYS A 260 3.76 -4.77 -25.68
C LYS A 260 3.25 -6.10 -26.24
N GLU A 261 3.95 -7.20 -26.00
CA GLU A 261 3.49 -8.53 -26.41
C GLU A 261 2.14 -8.85 -25.75
N LYS A 262 1.10 -9.03 -26.56
CA LYS A 262 -0.22 -9.41 -26.06
C LYS A 262 -0.20 -10.88 -25.67
N LEU A 263 -0.37 -11.17 -24.40
CA LEU A 263 -0.58 -12.53 -23.94
C LEU A 263 -1.95 -13.02 -24.39
N LYS A 264 -2.00 -14.28 -24.89
CA LYS A 264 -3.26 -14.94 -25.27
C LYS A 264 -4.17 -15.14 -24.05
N ASP A 265 -3.58 -15.41 -22.87
CA ASP A 265 -4.32 -15.61 -21.63
C ASP A 265 -4.59 -14.26 -20.93
N LYS A 266 -5.85 -13.84 -20.93
CA LYS A 266 -6.31 -12.61 -20.26
C LYS A 266 -6.19 -12.66 -18.71
N ASN A 267 -5.85 -13.82 -18.15
CA ASN A 267 -5.59 -14.00 -16.72
C ASN A 267 -4.09 -13.97 -16.39
N MET A 268 -3.27 -13.61 -17.34
CA MET A 268 -1.82 -13.45 -17.20
C MET A 268 -1.42 -12.01 -17.49
N ARG A 269 -0.43 -11.53 -16.78
CA ARG A 269 0.20 -10.23 -17.01
C ARG A 269 1.71 -10.33 -16.81
N ILE A 270 2.44 -9.64 -17.66
CA ILE A 270 3.89 -9.48 -17.58
C ILE A 270 4.20 -8.01 -17.51
N LEU A 271 5.13 -7.66 -16.64
CA LEU A 271 5.69 -6.33 -16.52
C LEU A 271 7.21 -6.45 -16.47
N ILE A 272 7.88 -5.82 -17.42
CA ILE A 272 9.34 -5.75 -17.48
C ILE A 272 9.72 -4.28 -17.42
N ARG A 273 10.56 -3.90 -16.45
CA ARG A 273 10.99 -2.52 -16.31
C ARG A 273 12.43 -2.42 -15.82
N LYS A 274 13.10 -1.35 -16.20
CA LYS A 274 14.39 -0.98 -15.61
C LYS A 274 14.15 -0.48 -14.17
N SER A 275 15.04 -0.83 -13.25
CA SER A 275 15.08 -0.19 -11.93
C SER A 275 15.54 1.26 -12.08
N GLY A 276 14.97 2.17 -11.30
CA GLY A 276 15.38 3.59 -11.28
C GLY A 276 16.68 3.84 -10.52
N THR A 277 17.00 2.99 -9.55
CA THR A 277 18.10 3.19 -8.59
C THR A 277 19.21 2.17 -8.72
N GLU A 278 18.94 0.99 -9.28
CA GLU A 278 19.87 -0.12 -9.34
C GLU A 278 20.09 -0.59 -10.78
N PRO A 279 21.23 -1.19 -11.14
CA PRO A 279 21.48 -1.75 -12.46
C PRO A 279 20.75 -3.09 -12.66
N LEU A 280 19.41 -3.06 -12.56
CA LEU A 280 18.54 -4.22 -12.66
C LEU A 280 17.41 -4.01 -13.66
N ILE A 281 17.07 -5.08 -14.38
CA ILE A 281 15.78 -5.24 -15.04
C ILE A 281 14.88 -6.05 -14.10
N ARG A 282 13.72 -5.50 -13.77
CA ARG A 282 12.73 -6.16 -12.92
C ARG A 282 11.65 -6.78 -13.81
N LEU A 283 11.52 -8.10 -13.74
CA LEU A 283 10.48 -8.88 -14.38
C LEU A 283 9.44 -9.26 -13.32
N LEU A 284 8.18 -8.94 -13.57
CA LEU A 284 7.03 -9.43 -12.83
C LEU A 284 6.17 -10.25 -13.80
N VAL A 285 5.89 -11.48 -13.43
CA VAL A 285 4.89 -12.33 -14.09
C VAL A 285 3.83 -12.68 -13.08
N GLU A 286 2.58 -12.47 -13.43
CA GLU A 286 1.46 -12.83 -12.56
C GLU A 286 0.32 -13.44 -13.36
N GLY A 287 -0.45 -14.31 -12.69
CA GLY A 287 -1.56 -14.99 -13.32
C GLY A 287 -2.30 -15.92 -12.36
N ARG A 288 -3.45 -16.40 -12.78
CA ARG A 288 -4.27 -17.28 -11.95
C ARG A 288 -3.63 -18.64 -11.70
N ASP A 289 -2.89 -19.17 -12.67
CA ASP A 289 -2.24 -20.48 -12.63
C ASP A 289 -0.75 -20.31 -12.28
N ILE A 290 -0.33 -20.83 -11.13
CA ILE A 290 1.04 -20.73 -10.65
C ILE A 290 2.05 -21.44 -11.58
N ASN A 291 1.67 -22.55 -12.19
CA ASN A 291 2.57 -23.30 -13.10
C ASN A 291 2.86 -22.46 -14.35
N LYS A 292 1.84 -21.85 -14.93
CA LYS A 292 2.01 -20.91 -16.05
C LYS A 292 2.84 -19.70 -15.64
N VAL A 293 2.63 -19.15 -14.45
CA VAL A 293 3.44 -18.03 -13.94
C VAL A 293 4.92 -18.40 -13.91
N GLN A 294 5.25 -19.60 -13.40
CA GLN A 294 6.64 -20.07 -13.36
C GLN A 294 7.22 -20.32 -14.75
N GLU A 295 6.46 -20.95 -15.65
CA GLU A 295 6.87 -21.22 -17.02
C GLU A 295 7.19 -19.90 -17.77
N TYR A 296 6.25 -18.97 -17.78
CA TYR A 296 6.42 -17.67 -18.42
C TYR A 296 7.57 -16.87 -17.81
N SER A 297 7.73 -16.95 -16.49
CA SER A 297 8.82 -16.26 -15.79
C SER A 297 10.19 -16.76 -16.28
N LYS A 298 10.39 -18.09 -16.33
CA LYS A 298 11.63 -18.71 -16.86
C LYS A 298 11.86 -18.34 -18.33
N TYR A 299 10.79 -18.36 -19.14
CA TYR A 299 10.88 -18.00 -20.56
C TYR A 299 11.35 -16.55 -20.77
N TYR A 300 10.70 -15.58 -20.11
CA TYR A 300 11.05 -14.17 -20.26
C TYR A 300 12.39 -13.83 -19.62
N GLU A 301 12.72 -14.42 -18.47
CA GLU A 301 14.04 -14.27 -17.86
C GLU A 301 15.15 -14.70 -18.82
N LYS A 302 15.05 -15.90 -19.41
CA LYS A 302 16.03 -16.39 -20.40
C LYS A 302 16.14 -15.45 -21.59
N LYS A 303 15.00 -15.00 -22.13
CA LYS A 303 14.95 -14.08 -23.29
C LYS A 303 15.63 -12.73 -22.98
N ILE A 304 15.46 -12.21 -21.78
CA ILE A 304 16.10 -10.96 -21.32
C ILE A 304 17.59 -11.16 -21.12
N ARG A 305 18.04 -12.24 -20.44
CA ARG A 305 19.45 -12.51 -20.20
C ARG A 305 20.25 -12.63 -21.51
N ILE A 306 19.78 -13.43 -22.45
CA ILE A 306 20.42 -13.59 -23.77
C ILE A 306 20.58 -12.23 -24.49
N LYS A 307 19.64 -11.30 -24.28
CA LYS A 307 19.70 -9.98 -24.92
C LYS A 307 20.64 -9.01 -24.22
N LEU A 308 20.81 -9.17 -22.92
CA LEU A 308 21.71 -8.32 -22.12
C LEU A 308 23.18 -8.74 -22.24
N GLU A 309 23.45 -10.00 -22.57
CA GLU A 309 24.80 -10.53 -22.80
C GLU A 309 25.37 -10.15 -24.20
N LYS A 310 24.52 -9.74 -25.14
CA LYS A 310 24.87 -9.26 -26.49
C LYS A 310 24.91 -7.73 -26.57
#